data_09a1e08a4e269f667faa5e54b77b5d32
#
_entry.id   09a1e08a4e269f667faa5e54b77b5d32
#
_cell.length_a   1.000
_cell.length_b   1.000
_cell.length_c   1.000
_cell.angle_alpha   90.00
_cell.angle_beta   90.00
_cell.angle_gamma   90.00
#
_symmetry.space_group_name_H-M   'P 1'
#
loop_
_entity.id
_entity.type
_entity.pdbx_description
1 polymer ?
#
loop_
_entity_poly.entity_id
_entity_poly.type
_entity_poly.pdbx_seq_one_letter_code
_entity_poly.pdbx_strand_id
1 'polypeptide(L)'
;MDSSKAIEIVRKYIEEHLDKSDKSAADFDVFIVWQCYILGNAKWLISSTLRDGMYYEVTWDCENKRVYLDAYKKWENRSIPVD
;
A
#
# COMPACT_ATOMS: atom_id res chain seq x y z
N MET A 1 4.46 -7.53 -13.83
CA MET A 1 4.60 -6.37 -12.92
C MET A 1 5.36 -6.80 -11.68
N ASP A 2 6.27 -6.00 -11.20
CA ASP A 2 7.09 -6.36 -10.05
C ASP A 2 6.77 -5.49 -8.81
N SER A 3 7.42 -5.82 -7.70
CA SER A 3 7.20 -5.13 -6.43
C SER A 3 7.59 -3.66 -6.48
N SER A 4 8.63 -3.32 -7.23
CA SER A 4 9.07 -1.93 -7.37
C SER A 4 7.97 -1.06 -8.01
N LYS A 5 7.27 -1.63 -8.98
CA LYS A 5 6.17 -0.93 -9.64
C LYS A 5 4.99 -0.74 -8.69
N ALA A 6 4.69 -1.77 -7.89
CA ALA A 6 3.62 -1.68 -6.90
C ALA A 6 3.91 -0.57 -5.88
N ILE A 7 5.15 -0.51 -5.39
CA ILE A 7 5.58 0.54 -4.46
C ILE A 7 5.47 1.93 -5.10
N GLU A 8 5.89 2.05 -6.35
CA GLU A 8 5.81 3.31 -7.09
C GLU A 8 4.36 3.80 -7.22
N ILE A 9 3.44 2.90 -7.52
CA ILE A 9 2.02 3.23 -7.66
C ILE A 9 1.47 3.79 -6.34
N VAL A 10 1.78 3.13 -5.22
CA VAL A 10 1.33 3.57 -3.90
C VAL A 10 1.96 4.90 -3.52
N ARG A 11 3.27 5.05 -3.74
CA ARG A 11 3.96 6.31 -3.45
C ARG A 11 3.32 7.48 -4.18
N LYS A 12 3.02 7.28 -5.45
CA LYS A 12 2.40 8.32 -6.27
C LYS A 12 1.01 8.68 -5.75
N TYR A 13 0.23 7.69 -5.36
CA TYR A 13 -1.08 7.91 -4.76
C TYR A 13 -0.97 8.74 -3.48
N ILE A 14 -0.04 8.37 -2.61
CA ILE A 14 0.17 9.09 -1.35
C ILE A 14 0.57 10.54 -1.63
N GLU A 15 1.51 10.76 -2.55
CA GLU A 15 1.98 12.11 -2.90
C GLU A 15 0.86 12.99 -3.41
N GLU A 16 -0.09 12.42 -4.14
CA GLU A 16 -1.25 13.14 -4.66
C GLU A 16 -2.22 13.57 -3.55
N HIS A 17 -2.20 12.87 -2.42
CA HIS A 17 -3.13 13.11 -1.32
C HIS A 17 -2.49 13.80 -0.12
N LEU A 18 -1.19 14.06 -0.17
CA LEU A 18 -0.51 14.78 0.91
C LEU A 18 -0.80 16.27 0.85
N ASP A 19 -0.88 16.89 2.03
CA ASP A 19 -0.92 18.35 2.12
C ASP A 19 0.47 18.87 1.81
N LYS A 20 0.61 19.54 0.68
CA LYS A 20 1.91 20.05 0.22
C LYS A 20 2.49 21.14 1.12
N SER A 21 1.68 21.69 2.01
CA SER A 21 2.15 22.69 2.98
C SER A 21 2.80 22.04 4.20
N ASP A 22 2.59 20.74 4.41
CA ASP A 22 3.16 20.01 5.54
C ASP A 22 4.51 19.41 5.15
N LYS A 23 5.58 20.08 5.54
CA LYS A 23 6.93 19.63 5.22
C LYS A 23 7.33 18.35 5.95
N SER A 24 6.70 18.05 7.09
CA SER A 24 7.00 16.83 7.84
C SER A 24 6.48 15.58 7.14
N ALA A 25 5.47 15.72 6.30
CA ALA A 25 4.90 14.61 5.54
C ALA A 25 5.65 14.34 4.23
N ALA A 26 6.59 15.21 3.84
CA ALA A 26 7.32 15.06 2.58
C ALA A 26 8.36 13.93 2.61
N ASP A 27 8.78 13.50 3.80
CA ASP A 27 9.82 12.50 3.99
C ASP A 27 9.22 11.23 4.58
N PHE A 28 8.87 10.29 3.71
CA PHE A 28 8.26 9.04 4.14
C PHE A 28 8.76 7.89 3.29
N ASP A 29 8.69 6.69 3.85
CA ASP A 29 9.02 5.46 3.16
C ASP A 29 7.75 4.66 2.89
N VAL A 30 7.76 3.92 1.79
CA VAL A 30 6.69 3.01 1.39
C VAL A 30 7.27 1.61 1.42
N PHE A 31 6.57 0.67 2.05
CA PHE A 31 7.08 -0.70 2.22
C PHE A 31 5.98 -1.73 2.03
N ILE A 32 6.41 -2.94 1.63
CA ILE A 32 5.52 -4.07 1.43
C ILE A 32 5.31 -4.78 2.77
N VAL A 33 4.05 -4.96 3.16
CA VAL A 33 3.67 -5.72 4.34
C VAL A 33 3.67 -7.22 4.01
N TRP A 34 3.03 -7.60 2.89
CA TRP A 34 3.10 -8.95 2.35
C TRP A 34 2.78 -8.91 0.85
N GLN A 35 3.09 -10.02 0.18
CA GLN A 35 2.80 -10.14 -1.26
C GLN A 35 2.50 -11.60 -1.59
N CYS A 36 1.74 -11.80 -2.65
CA CYS A 36 1.34 -13.12 -3.12
C CYS A 36 1.31 -13.15 -4.64
N TYR A 37 1.82 -14.23 -5.21
CA TYR A 37 1.79 -14.45 -6.66
C TYR A 37 1.04 -15.75 -6.93
N ILE A 38 0.07 -15.69 -7.84
CA ILE A 38 -0.67 -16.88 -8.22
C ILE A 38 -1.15 -16.78 -9.67
N LEU A 39 -0.79 -17.80 -10.48
CA LEU A 39 -1.24 -17.93 -11.87
C LEU A 39 -1.03 -16.65 -12.69
N GLY A 40 0.12 -16.00 -12.52
CA GLY A 40 0.45 -14.78 -13.24
C GLY A 40 -0.11 -13.51 -12.63
N ASN A 41 -1.01 -13.65 -11.66
CA ASN A 41 -1.54 -12.50 -10.91
C ASN A 41 -0.70 -12.25 -9.67
N ALA A 42 -0.79 -11.05 -9.14
CA ALA A 42 -0.06 -10.70 -7.94
C ALA A 42 -0.86 -9.74 -7.07
N LYS A 43 -0.62 -9.81 -5.78
CA LYS A 43 -1.26 -8.92 -4.82
C LYS A 43 -0.24 -8.49 -3.78
N TRP A 44 -0.23 -7.19 -3.47
CA TRP A 44 0.65 -6.60 -2.46
C TRP A 44 -0.17 -5.83 -1.46
N LEU A 45 0.11 -6.03 -0.18
CA LEU A 45 -0.38 -5.12 0.86
C LEU A 45 0.79 -4.20 1.21
N ILE A 46 0.58 -2.91 1.09
CA ILE A 46 1.62 -1.90 1.19
C ILE A 46 1.21 -0.84 2.20
N SER A 47 2.17 -0.33 2.93
CA SER A 47 1.93 0.75 3.87
C SER A 47 3.06 1.77 3.79
N SER A 48 3.01 2.79 4.64
CA SER A 48 4.04 3.82 4.69
C SER A 48 4.39 4.15 6.13
N THR A 49 5.46 4.93 6.28
CA THR A 49 5.89 5.40 7.58
C THR A 49 5.06 6.57 8.09
N LEU A 50 4.12 7.07 7.30
CA LEU A 50 3.18 8.09 7.75
C LEU A 50 2.26 7.52 8.81
N ARG A 51 1.96 8.31 9.83
CA ARG A 51 1.12 7.88 10.96
C ARG A 51 -0.34 8.19 10.70
N ASP A 52 -0.85 7.72 9.57
CA ASP A 52 -2.23 7.95 9.15
C ASP A 52 -3.11 6.70 9.23
N GLY A 53 -2.52 5.55 9.60
CA GLY A 53 -3.25 4.28 9.70
C GLY A 53 -3.69 3.72 8.37
N MET A 54 -3.12 4.17 7.26
CA MET A 54 -3.52 3.72 5.94
C MET A 54 -2.75 2.50 5.48
N TYR A 55 -3.47 1.63 4.78
CA TYR A 55 -2.92 0.48 4.06
C TYR A 55 -3.44 0.51 2.64
N TYR A 56 -2.63 -0.01 1.72
CA TYR A 56 -2.95 0.02 0.30
C TYR A 56 -2.79 -1.38 -0.27
N GLU A 57 -3.81 -1.86 -0.95
CA GLU A 57 -3.76 -3.15 -1.61
C GLU A 57 -3.64 -2.92 -3.11
N VAL A 58 -2.55 -3.42 -3.70
CA VAL A 58 -2.32 -3.34 -5.13
C VAL A 58 -2.54 -4.72 -5.71
N THR A 59 -3.40 -4.82 -6.71
CA THR A 59 -3.71 -6.08 -7.37
C THR A 59 -3.33 -5.98 -8.84
N TRP A 60 -2.48 -6.91 -9.29
CA TRP A 60 -2.14 -7.06 -10.70
C TRP A 60 -3.00 -8.15 -11.32
N ASP A 61 -3.83 -7.77 -12.27
CA ASP A 61 -4.65 -8.68 -13.06
C ASP A 61 -3.95 -8.91 -14.40
N CYS A 62 -3.25 -10.03 -14.50
CA CYS A 62 -2.43 -10.35 -15.67
C CYS A 62 -3.27 -10.53 -16.93
N GLU A 63 -4.42 -11.16 -16.81
CA GLU A 63 -5.30 -11.45 -17.96
C GLU A 63 -5.82 -10.18 -18.59
N ASN A 64 -6.30 -9.25 -17.80
CA ASN A 64 -6.84 -7.99 -18.29
C ASN A 64 -5.82 -6.87 -18.37
N LYS A 65 -4.60 -7.12 -17.95
CA LYS A 65 -3.49 -6.16 -17.92
C LYS A 65 -3.87 -4.88 -17.19
N ARG A 66 -4.44 -5.06 -16.00
CA ARG A 66 -4.89 -3.96 -15.16
C ARG A 66 -4.29 -4.03 -13.78
N VAL A 67 -4.15 -2.88 -13.17
CA VAL A 67 -3.74 -2.74 -11.78
C VAL A 67 -4.89 -2.06 -11.02
N TYR A 68 -5.24 -2.66 -9.90
CA TYR A 68 -6.25 -2.08 -8.99
C TYR A 68 -5.54 -1.62 -7.73
N LEU A 69 -5.90 -0.44 -7.26
CA LEU A 69 -5.40 0.07 -5.99
C LEU A 69 -6.59 0.33 -5.06
N ASP A 70 -6.57 -0.33 -3.92
CA ASP A 70 -7.58 -0.16 -2.88
C ASP A 70 -6.92 0.46 -1.66
N ALA A 71 -7.51 1.52 -1.13
CA ALA A 71 -6.99 2.23 0.03
C ALA A 71 -7.87 1.92 1.25
N TYR A 72 -7.24 1.43 2.32
CA TYR A 72 -7.93 1.05 3.55
C TYR A 72 -7.38 1.82 4.72
N LYS A 73 -8.23 2.17 5.65
CA LYS A 73 -7.81 2.77 6.91
C LYS A 73 -8.00 1.78 8.04
N LYS A 74 -6.99 1.63 8.88
CA LYS A 74 -7.07 0.77 10.06
C LYS A 74 -8.20 1.27 10.96
N TRP A 75 -9.18 0.40 11.21
CA TRP A 75 -10.32 0.75 12.03
C TRP A 75 -10.01 0.63 13.52
N GLU A 76 -9.36 -0.48 13.90
CA GLU A 76 -9.10 -0.77 15.30
C GLU A 76 -7.91 -1.70 15.42
N ASN A 77 -7.18 -1.57 16.51
CA ASN A 77 -6.11 -2.50 16.87
C ASN A 77 -6.40 -3.01 18.27
N ARG A 78 -6.56 -4.33 18.40
CA ARG A 78 -6.80 -4.97 19.67
C ARG A 78 -5.70 -5.97 20.00
N SER A 79 -5.26 -5.98 21.24
CA SER A 79 -4.36 -7.00 21.75
C SER A 79 -5.20 -8.08 22.44
N ILE A 80 -5.12 -9.30 21.91
CA ILE A 80 -5.89 -10.44 22.44
C ILE A 80 -4.90 -11.50 22.88
N PRO A 81 -4.82 -11.81 24.19
CA PRO A 81 -3.92 -12.86 24.65
C PRO A 81 -4.42 -14.24 24.20
N VAL A 82 -3.48 -15.10 23.83
CA VAL A 82 -3.79 -16.49 23.46
C VAL A 82 -2.95 -17.42 24.31
N ASP A 83 -3.50 -18.59 24.63
CA ASP A 83 -2.81 -19.62 25.43
C ASP A 83 -1.80 -20.41 24.62
#